data_ccf9ff182b9244ecce3968c7c888a932
#
_entry.id   ccf9ff182b9244ecce3968c7c888a932
#
_cell.length_a   1.000
_cell.length_b   1.000
_cell.length_c   1.000
_cell.angle_alpha   90.00
_cell.angle_beta   90.00
_cell.angle_gamma   90.00
#
_symmetry.space_group_name_H-M   'P 1'
#
loop_
_entity.id
_entity.type
_entity.pdbx_description
1 polymer ?
#
loop_
_entity_poly.entity_id
_entity_poly.type
_entity_poly.pdbx_seq_one_letter_code
_entity_poly.pdbx_strand_id
1 'polypeptide(L)'
;MALSNTATPIYYGRFREAVMRGEIPVCREISMEMNRIDDLIANPGIYYDDKAVNGFIALCEDELTLTDGTDVKLLDSFKLWAEEIFGWYYFVERSVYVPNERGGGHYETRRIKKRLVTKQYLIITRSAAKTMYLEFLQAYFLTAYTTTTQQLT
;
A
#
# COMPACT_ATOMS: atom_id res chain seq x y z
N MET A 1 3.22 -22.55 10.01
CA MET A 1 4.04 -22.11 8.88
C MET A 1 4.40 -20.65 9.10
N ALA A 2 5.66 -20.34 9.42
CA ALA A 2 6.11 -18.96 9.57
C ALA A 2 6.13 -18.32 8.16
N LEU A 3 5.29 -17.34 7.94
CA LEU A 3 5.36 -16.49 6.75
C LEU A 3 6.67 -15.71 6.87
N SER A 4 7.66 -16.07 6.06
CA SER A 4 8.89 -15.30 5.99
C SER A 4 8.55 -13.94 5.39
N ASN A 5 8.84 -12.89 6.13
CA ASN A 5 8.69 -11.49 5.69
C ASN A 5 9.84 -11.16 4.73
N THR A 6 9.81 -11.71 3.50
CA THR A 6 10.95 -11.64 2.55
C THR A 6 10.70 -10.72 1.36
N ALA A 7 9.52 -10.12 1.24
CA ALA A 7 9.28 -9.16 0.16
C ALA A 7 9.81 -7.79 0.59
N THR A 8 10.86 -7.34 -0.07
CA THR A 8 11.41 -5.99 0.10
C THR A 8 10.73 -5.05 -0.88
N PRO A 9 10.31 -3.84 -0.45
CA PRO A 9 9.71 -2.84 -1.33
C PRO A 9 10.68 -2.50 -2.48
N ILE A 10 10.20 -2.61 -3.72
CA ILE A 10 11.08 -2.49 -4.91
C ILE A 10 11.41 -1.02 -5.18
N TYR A 11 10.43 -0.13 -5.12
CA TYR A 11 10.62 1.29 -5.44
C TYR A 11 11.37 1.99 -4.32
N TYR A 12 11.07 1.65 -3.06
CA TYR A 12 11.85 2.11 -1.92
C TYR A 12 13.31 1.63 -2.00
N GLY A 13 13.55 0.38 -2.32
CA GLY A 13 14.90 -0.17 -2.49
C GLY A 13 15.71 0.62 -3.53
N ARG A 14 15.15 0.86 -4.71
CA ARG A 14 15.78 1.66 -5.76
C ARG A 14 16.06 3.10 -5.32
N PHE A 15 15.07 3.74 -4.69
CA PHE A 15 15.22 5.10 -4.17
C PHE A 15 16.33 5.16 -3.12
N ARG A 16 16.32 4.24 -2.15
CA ARG A 16 17.32 4.15 -1.10
C ARG A 16 18.73 3.98 -1.65
N GLU A 17 18.92 3.10 -2.63
CA GLU A 17 20.20 2.89 -3.30
C GLU A 17 20.68 4.18 -4.01
N ALA A 18 19.81 4.88 -4.72
CA ALA A 18 20.16 6.12 -5.41
C ALA A 18 20.59 7.22 -4.42
N VAL A 19 19.89 7.32 -3.27
CA VAL A 19 20.29 8.23 -2.18
C VAL A 19 21.66 7.84 -1.61
N MET A 20 21.90 6.57 -1.34
CA MET A 20 23.18 6.09 -0.80
C MET A 20 24.36 6.29 -1.78
N ARG A 21 24.11 6.25 -3.09
CA ARG A 21 25.11 6.61 -4.11
C ARG A 21 25.29 8.12 -4.31
N GLY A 22 24.50 8.94 -3.61
CA GLY A 22 24.56 10.40 -3.75
C GLY A 22 23.94 10.95 -5.04
N GLU A 23 23.17 10.13 -5.75
CA GLU A 23 22.49 10.52 -7.00
C GLU A 23 21.26 11.39 -6.72
N ILE A 24 20.61 11.17 -5.58
CA ILE A 24 19.45 11.93 -5.13
C ILE A 24 19.76 12.60 -3.81
N PRO A 25 19.83 13.94 -3.77
CA PRO A 25 19.96 14.68 -2.52
C PRO A 25 18.63 14.62 -1.75
N VAL A 26 18.70 14.36 -0.45
CA VAL A 26 17.52 14.29 0.40
C VAL A 26 17.62 15.25 1.57
N CYS A 27 16.50 15.83 1.98
CA CYS A 27 16.41 16.64 3.19
C CYS A 27 16.32 15.72 4.43
N ARG A 28 16.42 16.33 5.61
CA ARG A 28 16.38 15.62 6.89
C ARG A 28 15.10 14.80 7.06
N GLU A 29 13.96 15.35 6.65
CA GLU A 29 12.64 14.72 6.79
C GLU A 29 12.56 13.45 5.95
N ILE A 30 13.09 13.47 4.73
CA ILE A 30 13.16 12.27 3.88
C ILE A 30 14.08 11.22 4.51
N SER A 31 15.23 11.65 5.07
CA SER A 31 16.11 10.70 5.77
C SER A 31 15.44 10.05 6.99
N MET A 32 14.64 10.81 7.74
CA MET A 32 13.87 10.26 8.86
C MET A 32 12.81 9.25 8.38
N GLU A 33 12.15 9.53 7.26
CA GLU A 33 11.17 8.62 6.67
C GLU A 33 11.84 7.33 6.15
N MET A 34 13.01 7.44 5.54
CA MET A 34 13.79 6.26 5.15
C MET A 34 14.13 5.36 6.35
N ASN A 35 14.57 5.95 7.46
CA ASN A 35 14.84 5.20 8.69
C ASN A 35 13.56 4.52 9.20
N ARG A 36 12.40 5.20 9.16
CA ARG A 36 11.12 4.61 9.55
C ARG A 36 10.76 3.40 8.68
N ILE A 37 10.98 3.47 7.37
CA ILE A 37 10.72 2.35 6.46
C ILE A 37 11.70 1.20 6.73
N ASP A 38 12.98 1.49 6.97
CA ASP A 38 13.96 0.47 7.35
C ASP A 38 13.56 -0.25 8.65
N ASP A 39 13.02 0.49 9.64
CA ASP A 39 12.46 -0.09 10.87
C ASP A 39 11.23 -0.98 10.61
N LEU A 40 10.35 -0.60 9.66
CA LEU A 40 9.22 -1.45 9.26
C LEU A 40 9.69 -2.76 8.61
N ILE A 41 10.71 -2.70 7.76
CA ILE A 41 11.31 -3.88 7.12
C ILE A 41 11.90 -4.82 8.19
N ALA A 42 12.54 -4.27 9.21
CA ALA A 42 13.15 -5.03 10.30
C ALA A 42 12.13 -5.60 11.30
N ASN A 43 10.88 -5.12 11.31
CA ASN A 43 9.88 -5.50 12.31
C ASN A 43 9.19 -6.83 11.94
N PRO A 44 9.33 -7.89 12.74
CA PRO A 44 8.75 -9.21 12.43
C PRO A 44 7.21 -9.25 12.49
N GLY A 45 6.58 -8.23 13.10
CA GLY A 45 5.12 -8.11 13.19
C GLY A 45 4.48 -7.34 12.02
N ILE A 46 5.31 -6.74 11.18
CA ILE A 46 4.87 -5.98 9.99
C ILE A 46 5.23 -6.78 8.74
N TYR A 47 4.33 -6.77 7.79
CA TYR A 47 4.45 -7.53 6.54
C TYR A 47 4.32 -6.58 5.35
N TYR A 48 4.94 -6.94 4.24
CA TYR A 48 4.81 -6.24 2.98
C TYR A 48 4.01 -7.05 1.97
N ASP A 49 3.10 -6.41 1.25
CA ASP A 49 2.22 -6.99 0.24
C ASP A 49 2.47 -6.33 -1.12
N ASP A 50 3.35 -6.92 -1.91
CA ASP A 50 3.67 -6.50 -3.26
C ASP A 50 2.47 -6.59 -4.21
N LYS A 51 1.54 -7.51 -3.98
CA LYS A 51 0.34 -7.68 -4.81
C LYS A 51 -0.60 -6.47 -4.69
N ALA A 52 -0.74 -5.92 -3.48
CA ALA A 52 -1.56 -4.74 -3.26
C ALA A 52 -0.99 -3.52 -3.99
N VAL A 53 0.35 -3.35 -3.95
CA VAL A 53 1.06 -2.27 -4.66
C VAL A 53 0.95 -2.45 -6.17
N ASN A 54 1.27 -3.64 -6.67
CA ASN A 54 1.22 -3.95 -8.10
C ASN A 54 -0.21 -3.87 -8.65
N GLY A 55 -1.22 -4.21 -7.85
CA GLY A 55 -2.63 -4.04 -8.23
C GLY A 55 -3.02 -2.59 -8.47
N PHE A 56 -2.53 -1.67 -7.63
CA PHE A 56 -2.73 -0.24 -7.86
C PHE A 56 -1.99 0.26 -9.11
N ILE A 57 -0.73 -0.14 -9.29
CA ILE A 57 0.08 0.27 -10.45
C ILE A 57 -0.55 -0.24 -11.75
N ALA A 58 -0.96 -1.52 -11.78
CA ALA A 58 -1.61 -2.12 -12.94
C ALA A 58 -2.94 -1.42 -13.28
N LEU A 59 -3.79 -1.11 -12.28
CA LEU A 59 -4.99 -0.33 -12.54
C LEU A 59 -4.65 1.01 -13.21
N CYS A 60 -3.63 1.71 -12.72
CA CYS A 60 -3.27 3.00 -13.29
C CYS A 60 -2.67 2.90 -14.70
N GLU A 61 -1.74 1.97 -14.92
CA GLU A 61 -0.96 1.89 -16.15
C GLU A 61 -1.63 1.06 -17.26
N ASP A 62 -2.48 0.08 -16.90
CA ASP A 62 -3.11 -0.83 -17.85
C ASP A 62 -4.58 -0.49 -18.13
N GLU A 63 -5.31 0.11 -17.17
CA GLU A 63 -6.76 0.30 -17.27
C GLU A 63 -7.17 1.78 -17.43
N LEU A 64 -6.29 2.73 -17.07
CA LEU A 64 -6.62 4.15 -17.13
C LEU A 64 -5.90 4.84 -18.30
N THR A 65 -6.60 5.78 -18.90
CA THR A 65 -6.05 6.68 -19.93
C THR A 65 -6.23 8.14 -19.50
N LEU A 66 -5.33 9.00 -19.94
CA LEU A 66 -5.48 10.44 -19.75
C LEU A 66 -6.61 10.99 -20.66
N THR A 67 -7.05 12.21 -20.38
CA THR A 67 -8.12 12.88 -21.12
C THR A 67 -7.82 13.07 -22.62
N ASP A 68 -6.55 13.05 -22.99
CA ASP A 68 -6.08 13.11 -24.39
C ASP A 68 -5.97 11.71 -25.04
N GLY A 69 -6.34 10.64 -24.34
CA GLY A 69 -6.30 9.27 -24.81
C GLY A 69 -4.91 8.60 -24.71
N THR A 70 -3.93 9.25 -24.08
CA THR A 70 -2.62 8.65 -23.85
C THR A 70 -2.63 7.72 -22.62
N ASP A 71 -1.78 6.69 -22.66
CA ASP A 71 -1.64 5.75 -21.56
C ASP A 71 -1.00 6.44 -20.35
N VAL A 72 -1.48 6.08 -19.17
CA VAL A 72 -0.90 6.54 -17.90
C VAL A 72 0.42 5.83 -17.67
N LYS A 73 1.46 6.61 -17.34
CA LYS A 73 2.73 6.07 -16.81
C LYS A 73 3.03 6.74 -15.49
N LEU A 74 3.01 5.96 -14.43
CA LEU A 74 3.31 6.48 -13.10
C LEU A 74 4.81 6.77 -12.95
N LEU A 75 5.11 7.94 -12.40
CA LEU A 75 6.48 8.27 -11.99
C LEU A 75 6.89 7.35 -10.83
N ASP A 76 8.20 7.07 -10.72
CA ASP A 76 8.73 6.25 -9.63
C ASP A 76 8.39 6.79 -8.24
N SER A 77 8.29 8.11 -8.08
CA SER A 77 7.80 8.73 -6.85
C SER A 77 6.36 8.33 -6.50
N PHE A 78 5.47 8.22 -7.48
CA PHE A 78 4.10 7.78 -7.26
C PHE A 78 4.02 6.30 -6.92
N LYS A 79 4.89 5.48 -7.53
CA LYS A 79 5.02 4.06 -7.21
C LYS A 79 5.57 3.86 -5.80
N LEU A 80 6.54 4.68 -5.38
CA LEU A 80 7.04 4.71 -4.01
C LEU A 80 5.94 5.08 -3.00
N TRP A 81 5.12 6.10 -3.30
CA TRP A 81 3.98 6.46 -2.44
C TRP A 81 2.91 5.36 -2.39
N ALA A 82 2.71 4.63 -3.49
CA ALA A 82 1.84 3.46 -3.51
C ALA A 82 2.36 2.33 -2.60
N GLU A 83 3.67 2.09 -2.58
CA GLU A 83 4.30 1.15 -1.64
C GLU A 83 4.02 1.54 -0.18
N GLU A 84 4.14 2.83 0.15
CA GLU A 84 3.85 3.29 1.51
C GLU A 84 2.37 3.12 1.89
N ILE A 85 1.44 3.42 0.98
CA ILE A 85 0.00 3.35 1.27
C ILE A 85 -0.50 1.91 1.33
N PHE A 86 -0.13 1.08 0.36
CA PHE A 86 -0.76 -0.22 0.14
C PHE A 86 0.09 -1.39 0.60
N GLY A 87 1.42 -1.22 0.65
CA GLY A 87 2.34 -2.32 0.86
C GLY A 87 2.38 -2.83 2.30
N TRP A 88 2.14 -1.99 3.30
CA TRP A 88 2.37 -2.34 4.70
C TRP A 88 1.11 -2.79 5.41
N TYR A 89 1.19 -3.95 6.10
CA TYR A 89 0.08 -4.48 6.88
C TYR A 89 0.56 -5.27 8.10
N TYR A 90 -0.36 -5.52 9.01
CA TYR A 90 -0.18 -6.36 10.18
C TYR A 90 -1.41 -7.21 10.42
N PHE A 91 -1.29 -8.20 11.27
CA PHE A 91 -2.42 -9.04 11.65
C PHE A 91 -2.89 -8.74 13.06
N VAL A 92 -4.20 -8.76 13.26
CA VAL A 92 -4.84 -8.73 14.57
C VAL A 92 -5.72 -9.97 14.74
N GLU A 93 -5.73 -10.52 15.94
CA GLU A 93 -6.66 -11.58 16.29
C GLU A 93 -7.95 -10.95 16.83
N ARG A 94 -9.07 -11.39 16.31
CA ARG A 94 -10.40 -10.97 16.78
C ARG A 94 -11.30 -12.17 16.95
N SER A 95 -12.05 -12.14 18.04
CA SER A 95 -13.16 -13.05 18.26
C SER A 95 -14.35 -12.59 17.41
N VAL A 96 -14.77 -13.43 16.48
CA VAL A 96 -15.90 -13.20 15.56
C VAL A 96 -16.99 -14.19 15.89
N TYR A 97 -18.22 -13.70 16.05
CA TYR A 97 -19.38 -14.57 16.24
C TYR A 97 -19.79 -15.20 14.91
N VAL A 98 -19.86 -16.51 14.88
CA VAL A 98 -20.30 -17.30 13.72
C VAL A 98 -21.67 -17.89 14.05
N PRO A 99 -22.74 -17.45 13.37
CA PRO A 99 -24.08 -17.98 13.59
C PRO A 99 -24.20 -19.41 13.02
N ASN A 100 -24.98 -20.26 13.70
CA ASN A 100 -25.34 -21.59 13.23
C ASN A 100 -26.68 -21.57 12.50
N GLU A 101 -26.89 -22.44 11.53
CA GLU A 101 -28.13 -22.57 10.75
C GLU A 101 -29.37 -22.89 11.63
N ARG A 102 -29.17 -23.41 12.83
CA ARG A 102 -30.27 -23.85 13.74
C ARG A 102 -30.61 -22.86 14.86
N GLY A 103 -30.10 -21.63 14.73
CA GLY A 103 -30.24 -20.63 15.79
C GLY A 103 -29.21 -20.84 16.92
N GLY A 104 -28.42 -19.83 17.21
CA GLY A 104 -27.27 -19.88 18.10
C GLY A 104 -25.97 -19.61 17.29
N GLY A 105 -24.83 -19.83 17.90
CA GLY A 105 -23.53 -19.65 17.25
C GLY A 105 -22.40 -19.81 18.26
N HIS A 106 -21.19 -19.67 17.79
CA HIS A 106 -19.98 -19.76 18.60
C HIS A 106 -19.02 -18.62 18.22
N TYR A 107 -18.06 -18.36 19.11
CA TYR A 107 -16.99 -17.39 18.82
C TYR A 107 -15.78 -18.13 18.27
N GLU A 108 -15.27 -17.63 17.13
CA GLU A 108 -14.00 -18.09 16.55
C GLU A 108 -12.98 -16.97 16.64
N THR A 109 -11.73 -17.32 16.98
CA THR A 109 -10.61 -16.37 16.85
C THR A 109 -10.13 -16.38 15.41
N ARG A 110 -10.32 -15.24 14.73
CA ARG A 110 -9.85 -15.05 13.36
C ARG A 110 -8.71 -14.06 13.30
N ARG A 111 -7.72 -14.40 12.50
CA ARG A 111 -6.58 -13.52 12.18
C ARG A 111 -6.97 -12.61 11.01
N ILE A 112 -7.11 -11.33 11.29
CA ILE A 112 -7.57 -10.32 10.33
C ILE A 112 -6.39 -9.48 9.87
N LYS A 113 -6.17 -9.41 8.55
CA LYS A 113 -5.18 -8.53 7.92
C LYS A 113 -5.64 -7.09 8.03
N LYS A 114 -4.78 -6.21 8.54
CA LYS A 114 -5.02 -4.77 8.62
C LYS A 114 -3.91 -3.98 7.94
N ARG A 115 -4.29 -3.02 7.12
CA ARG A 115 -3.35 -2.08 6.54
C ARG A 115 -2.75 -1.19 7.63
N LEU A 116 -1.43 -0.99 7.58
CA LEU A 116 -0.71 -0.19 8.57
C LEU A 116 -0.97 1.31 8.33
N VAL A 117 -0.85 1.77 7.08
CA VAL A 117 -1.02 3.18 6.73
C VAL A 117 -2.48 3.44 6.39
N THR A 118 -3.16 4.22 7.22
CA THR A 118 -4.56 4.62 7.03
C THR A 118 -4.73 6.09 6.66
N LYS A 119 -3.66 6.89 6.81
CA LYS A 119 -3.61 8.31 6.44
C LYS A 119 -2.26 8.61 5.85
N GLN A 120 -2.24 9.38 4.76
CA GLN A 120 -1.02 9.89 4.14
C GLN A 120 -1.19 11.38 3.87
N TYR A 121 -0.16 12.15 4.18
CA TYR A 121 -0.08 13.58 3.89
C TYR A 121 0.95 13.81 2.79
N LEU A 122 0.51 14.28 1.63
CA LEU A 122 1.36 14.58 0.50
C LEU A 122 1.57 16.10 0.39
N ILE A 123 2.79 16.53 0.63
CA ILE A 123 3.21 17.94 0.45
C ILE A 123 4.08 18.00 -0.79
N ILE A 124 3.47 18.37 -1.91
CA ILE A 124 4.15 18.48 -3.21
C ILE A 124 3.84 19.82 -3.86
N THR A 125 4.74 20.24 -4.76
CA THR A 125 4.60 21.50 -5.49
C THR A 125 3.32 21.50 -6.35
N ARG A 126 2.90 22.73 -6.70
CA ARG A 126 1.72 22.98 -7.53
C ARG A 126 1.86 22.36 -8.89
N SER A 127 1.53 21.76 -9.63
CA SER A 127 1.81 21.18 -10.96
C SER A 127 2.48 19.79 -10.97
N ALA A 128 2.71 19.16 -9.83
CA ALA A 128 3.34 17.85 -9.77
C ALA A 128 2.33 16.68 -9.87
N ALA A 129 1.34 16.78 -10.76
CA ALA A 129 0.33 15.73 -11.02
C ALA A 129 -0.43 15.23 -9.76
N LYS A 130 -0.50 16.05 -8.71
CA LYS A 130 -1.12 15.70 -7.42
C LYS A 130 -2.60 15.31 -7.56
N THR A 131 -3.36 16.11 -8.32
CA THR A 131 -4.79 15.86 -8.53
C THR A 131 -5.00 14.52 -9.24
N MET A 132 -4.25 14.27 -10.29
CA MET A 132 -4.27 13.02 -11.03
C MET A 132 -3.98 11.82 -10.12
N TYR A 133 -2.94 11.91 -9.27
CA TYR A 133 -2.62 10.84 -8.32
C TYR A 133 -3.75 10.59 -7.31
N LEU A 134 -4.40 11.65 -6.82
CA LEU A 134 -5.55 11.53 -5.93
C LEU A 134 -6.75 10.88 -6.62
N GLU A 135 -6.99 11.21 -7.89
CA GLU A 135 -8.04 10.58 -8.71
C GLU A 135 -7.77 9.08 -8.90
N PHE A 136 -6.53 8.70 -9.16
CA PHE A 136 -6.12 7.30 -9.24
C PHE A 136 -6.30 6.54 -7.92
N LEU A 137 -5.94 7.17 -6.80
CA LEU A 137 -6.20 6.59 -5.48
C LEU A 137 -7.70 6.39 -5.25
N GLN A 138 -8.53 7.37 -5.59
CA GLN A 138 -9.99 7.25 -5.45
C GLN A 138 -10.54 6.12 -6.32
N ALA A 139 -10.13 6.02 -7.58
CA ALA A 139 -10.54 4.95 -8.48
C ALA A 139 -10.18 3.57 -7.90
N TYR A 140 -8.95 3.41 -7.40
CA TYR A 140 -8.51 2.16 -6.81
C TYR A 140 -9.29 1.80 -5.53
N PHE A 141 -9.54 2.76 -4.64
CA PHE A 141 -10.33 2.52 -3.45
C PHE A 141 -11.77 2.14 -3.77
N LEU A 142 -12.39 2.75 -4.76
CA LEU A 142 -13.75 2.42 -5.16
C LEU A 142 -13.85 1.03 -5.82
N THR A 143 -12.87 0.62 -6.60
CA THR A 143 -12.87 -0.67 -7.30
C THR A 143 -12.39 -1.82 -6.42
N ALA A 144 -11.26 -1.69 -5.75
CA ALA A 144 -10.65 -2.75 -4.95
C ALA A 144 -11.39 -3.01 -3.63
N TYR A 145 -11.87 -1.95 -2.96
CA TYR A 145 -12.57 -2.12 -1.69
C TYR A 145 -13.96 -2.72 -1.82
N THR A 146 -14.69 -2.40 -2.90
CA THR A 146 -16.01 -2.99 -3.14
C THR A 146 -15.92 -4.50 -3.33
N THR A 147 -14.85 -4.98 -3.95
CA THR A 147 -14.63 -6.41 -4.18
C THR A 147 -14.28 -7.16 -2.87
N THR A 148 -13.53 -6.52 -1.97
CA THR A 148 -13.13 -7.16 -0.71
C THR A 148 -14.28 -7.23 0.31
N THR A 149 -15.19 -6.26 0.31
CA THR A 149 -16.34 -6.24 1.21
C THR A 149 -17.40 -7.28 0.83
N GLN A 150 -17.51 -7.64 -0.45
CA GLN A 150 -18.43 -8.68 -0.94
C GLN A 150 -17.96 -10.11 -0.63
N GLN A 151 -16.71 -10.32 -0.26
CA GLN A 151 -16.20 -11.63 0.17
C GLN A 151 -16.41 -11.92 1.67
N LEU A 152 -16.99 -10.99 2.42
CA LEU A 152 -17.25 -11.12 3.86
C LEU A 152 -18.75 -11.27 4.21
N THR A 153 -19.61 -11.42 3.22
CA THR A 153 -21.02 -11.81 3.37
C THR A 153 -21.20 -13.25 2.90
#